data_92320c448d6c2a18710bd1794cf03b18
#
_entry.id   92320c448d6c2a18710bd1794cf03b18
#
_cell.length_a   1.000
_cell.length_b   1.000
_cell.length_c   1.000
_cell.angle_alpha   90.00
_cell.angle_beta   90.00
_cell.angle_gamma   90.00
#
_symmetry.space_group_name_H-M   'P 1'
#
loop_
_entity.id
_entity.type
_entity.pdbx_description
1 polymer ?
#
loop_
_entity_poly.entity_id
_entity_poly.type
_entity_poly.pdbx_seq_one_letter_code
_entity_poly.pdbx_strand_id
1 'polypeptide(L)'
;VLLDPFCGCGTSITAAQDLKRHWIGIDITHLSINLIKWRMKHMFGLEPRKDYKVIGEPEDLNGAKELASQNRYQFQWWATALIDARPYGDKKKGSDTGIDGYLYYQEDQKTINKAIVSVKSGKPSVNDIRDLGHVIEREKSEIGILITLSPPTKDMKEEAAKKGFYESQTLHKIFPKLQILTIKE
;
A
#
# COMPACT_ATOMS: atom_id res chain seq x y z
N VAL A 1 5.75 7.06 -30.58
CA VAL A 1 5.26 6.16 -29.52
C VAL A 1 6.44 5.32 -29.03
N LEU A 2 6.63 5.22 -27.72
CA LEU A 2 7.57 4.28 -27.09
C LEU A 2 6.77 3.07 -26.62
N LEU A 3 7.24 1.86 -26.90
CA LEU A 3 6.74 0.61 -26.32
C LEU A 3 7.88 -0.05 -25.55
N ASP A 4 7.66 -0.29 -24.27
CA ASP A 4 8.58 -1.04 -23.40
C ASP A 4 7.85 -2.25 -22.81
N PRO A 5 8.07 -3.47 -23.33
CA PRO A 5 7.36 -4.68 -22.91
C PRO A 5 7.88 -5.27 -21.59
N PHE A 6 8.95 -4.71 -21.00
CA PHE A 6 9.55 -5.11 -19.72
C PHE A 6 9.97 -3.87 -18.93
N CYS A 7 9.00 -2.96 -18.71
CA CYS A 7 9.31 -1.60 -18.28
C CYS A 7 9.83 -1.48 -16.82
N GLY A 8 9.78 -2.54 -16.02
CA GLY A 8 10.33 -2.58 -14.67
C GLY A 8 9.99 -1.35 -13.84
N CYS A 9 10.99 -0.66 -13.34
CA CYS A 9 10.79 0.57 -12.57
C CYS A 9 10.37 1.80 -13.40
N GLY A 10 10.18 1.67 -14.75
CA GLY A 10 9.62 2.70 -15.61
C GLY A 10 10.59 3.81 -16.02
N THR A 11 11.89 3.56 -16.09
CA THR A 11 12.87 4.57 -16.51
C THR A 11 12.60 5.05 -17.94
N SER A 12 12.34 4.13 -18.86
CA SER A 12 11.97 4.42 -20.27
C SER A 12 10.64 5.21 -20.35
N ILE A 13 9.65 4.83 -19.54
CA ILE A 13 8.35 5.49 -19.48
C ILE A 13 8.50 6.93 -18.96
N THR A 14 9.30 7.11 -17.91
CA THR A 14 9.60 8.44 -17.34
C THR A 14 10.30 9.33 -18.37
N ALA A 15 11.31 8.81 -19.08
CA ALA A 15 12.01 9.55 -20.13
C ALA A 15 11.09 9.89 -21.31
N ALA A 16 10.20 8.98 -21.72
CA ALA A 16 9.23 9.25 -22.77
C ALA A 16 8.22 10.33 -22.37
N GLN A 17 7.75 10.31 -21.10
CA GLN A 17 6.86 11.33 -20.57
C GLN A 17 7.54 12.70 -20.52
N ASP A 18 8.78 12.79 -20.07
CA ASP A 18 9.57 14.02 -20.03
C ASP A 18 9.74 14.63 -21.43
N LEU A 19 9.97 13.77 -22.44
CA LEU A 19 10.05 14.16 -23.85
C LEU A 19 8.69 14.34 -24.53
N LYS A 20 7.57 14.34 -23.77
CA LYS A 20 6.20 14.48 -24.28
C LYS A 20 5.85 13.48 -25.38
N ARG A 21 6.33 12.26 -25.28
CA ARG A 21 6.04 11.16 -26.21
C ARG A 21 4.94 10.27 -25.66
N HIS A 22 4.11 9.73 -26.53
CA HIS A 22 3.21 8.64 -26.17
C HIS A 22 4.00 7.40 -25.78
N TRP A 23 3.58 6.69 -24.75
CA TRP A 23 4.23 5.50 -24.26
C TRP A 23 3.25 4.40 -23.88
N ILE A 24 3.73 3.17 -23.99
CA ILE A 24 3.07 1.95 -23.52
C ILE A 24 4.13 1.17 -22.74
N GLY A 25 3.91 0.95 -21.44
CA GLY A 25 4.75 0.11 -20.61
C GLY A 25 4.01 -1.16 -20.20
N ILE A 26 4.69 -2.30 -20.23
CA ILE A 26 4.17 -3.59 -19.81
C ILE A 26 5.09 -4.16 -18.74
N ASP A 27 4.53 -4.64 -17.64
CA ASP A 27 5.25 -5.40 -16.62
C ASP A 27 4.32 -6.43 -15.98
N ILE A 28 4.90 -7.52 -15.46
CA ILE A 28 4.15 -8.61 -14.84
C ILE A 28 3.88 -8.36 -13.36
N THR A 29 4.50 -7.35 -12.75
CA THR A 29 4.41 -7.13 -11.31
C THR A 29 3.66 -5.85 -10.96
N HIS A 30 2.75 -5.95 -10.02
CA HIS A 30 2.11 -4.76 -9.43
C HIS A 30 3.11 -3.83 -8.74
N LEU A 31 4.23 -4.39 -8.23
CA LEU A 31 5.31 -3.59 -7.65
C LEU A 31 5.88 -2.58 -8.65
N SER A 32 6.22 -3.04 -9.86
CA SER A 32 6.73 -2.20 -10.95
C SER A 32 5.70 -1.15 -11.38
N ILE A 33 4.45 -1.58 -11.61
CA ILE A 33 3.36 -0.69 -12.02
C ILE A 33 3.12 0.40 -10.96
N ASN A 34 3.12 0.04 -9.67
CA ASN A 34 2.94 1.01 -8.58
C ASN A 34 4.08 2.03 -8.53
N LEU A 35 5.32 1.61 -8.78
CA LEU A 35 6.44 2.54 -8.83
C LEU A 35 6.33 3.52 -10.02
N ILE A 36 5.85 3.04 -11.17
CA ILE A 36 5.57 3.91 -12.33
C ILE A 36 4.45 4.91 -11.99
N LYS A 37 3.35 4.46 -11.40
CA LYS A 37 2.25 5.33 -10.95
C LYS A 37 2.76 6.40 -9.99
N TRP A 38 3.57 6.01 -9.00
CA TRP A 38 4.18 6.94 -8.06
C TRP A 38 5.06 7.99 -8.78
N ARG A 39 5.90 7.57 -9.75
CA ARG A 39 6.72 8.50 -10.54
C ARG A 39 5.88 9.45 -11.37
N MET A 40 4.83 8.96 -12.05
CA MET A 40 3.93 9.79 -12.85
C MET A 40 3.27 10.87 -11.97
N LYS A 41 2.81 10.50 -10.78
CA LYS A 41 2.20 11.43 -9.83
C LYS A 41 3.20 12.48 -9.31
N HIS A 42 4.36 12.05 -8.79
CA HIS A 42 5.27 12.95 -8.07
C HIS A 42 6.18 13.76 -8.99
N MET A 43 6.53 13.26 -10.18
CA MET A 43 7.39 13.96 -11.12
C MET A 43 6.62 14.82 -12.12
N PHE A 44 5.42 14.38 -12.51
CA PHE A 44 4.65 15.02 -13.58
C PHE A 44 3.24 15.48 -13.19
N GLY A 45 2.79 15.17 -11.96
CA GLY A 45 1.42 15.49 -11.49
C GLY A 45 0.32 14.70 -12.21
N LEU A 46 0.65 13.55 -12.81
CA LEU A 46 -0.29 12.74 -13.59
C LEU A 46 -0.96 11.69 -12.73
N GLU A 47 -2.27 11.52 -12.89
CA GLU A 47 -3.08 10.57 -12.13
C GLU A 47 -3.62 9.45 -13.03
N PRO A 48 -3.63 8.18 -12.54
CA PRO A 48 -4.26 7.06 -13.25
C PRO A 48 -5.75 7.34 -13.47
N ARG A 49 -6.30 6.80 -14.56
CA ARG A 49 -7.69 6.97 -15.03
C ARG A 49 -8.04 8.36 -15.55
N LYS A 50 -7.32 9.40 -15.18
CA LYS A 50 -7.50 10.78 -15.66
C LYS A 50 -6.55 11.08 -16.82
N ASP A 51 -5.25 10.87 -16.61
CA ASP A 51 -4.20 11.28 -17.55
C ASP A 51 -3.62 10.11 -18.33
N TYR A 52 -3.68 8.91 -17.78
CA TYR A 52 -3.26 7.66 -18.43
C TYR A 52 -4.09 6.47 -17.94
N LYS A 53 -4.09 5.38 -18.70
CA LYS A 53 -4.83 4.15 -18.36
C LYS A 53 -3.87 3.09 -17.82
N VAL A 54 -4.28 2.42 -16.75
CA VAL A 54 -3.64 1.19 -16.25
C VAL A 54 -4.59 0.04 -16.56
N ILE A 55 -4.07 -1.04 -17.15
CA ILE A 55 -4.83 -2.23 -17.56
C ILE A 55 -4.30 -3.42 -16.77
N GLY A 56 -5.19 -4.31 -16.30
CA GLY A 56 -4.82 -5.52 -15.54
C GLY A 56 -4.78 -5.34 -14.03
N GLU A 57 -5.14 -4.17 -13.51
CA GLU A 57 -5.38 -3.99 -12.07
C GLU A 57 -6.84 -4.33 -11.71
N PRO A 58 -7.10 -4.83 -10.48
CA PRO A 58 -8.46 -4.97 -9.98
C PRO A 58 -9.24 -3.65 -10.03
N GLU A 59 -10.41 -3.67 -10.63
CA GLU A 59 -11.32 -2.51 -10.71
C GLU A 59 -12.42 -2.56 -9.65
N ASP A 60 -12.67 -3.77 -9.11
CA ASP A 60 -13.70 -4.04 -8.11
C ASP A 60 -13.27 -5.11 -7.10
N LEU A 61 -14.15 -5.41 -6.15
CA LEU A 61 -13.89 -6.42 -5.11
C LEU A 61 -13.71 -7.83 -5.69
N ASN A 62 -14.35 -8.15 -6.81
CA ASN A 62 -14.22 -9.48 -7.42
C ASN A 62 -12.85 -9.64 -8.07
N GLY A 63 -12.40 -8.63 -8.82
CA GLY A 63 -11.03 -8.59 -9.34
C GLY A 63 -9.98 -8.66 -8.23
N ALA A 64 -10.20 -7.96 -7.10
CA ALA A 64 -9.31 -8.05 -5.94
C ALA A 64 -9.27 -9.47 -5.33
N LYS A 65 -10.41 -10.16 -5.23
CA LYS A 65 -10.47 -11.56 -4.78
C LYS A 65 -9.76 -12.50 -5.73
N GLU A 66 -9.95 -12.30 -7.03
CA GLU A 66 -9.28 -13.10 -8.05
C GLU A 66 -7.76 -12.92 -7.97
N LEU A 67 -7.26 -11.70 -7.91
CA LEU A 67 -5.84 -11.42 -7.73
C LEU A 67 -5.29 -12.08 -6.45
N ALA A 68 -6.01 -11.98 -5.34
CA ALA A 68 -5.62 -12.58 -4.06
C ALA A 68 -5.53 -14.11 -4.13
N SER A 69 -6.45 -14.76 -4.89
CA SER A 69 -6.45 -16.21 -5.10
C SER A 69 -5.33 -16.69 -6.02
N GLN A 70 -5.02 -15.92 -7.06
CA GLN A 70 -3.96 -16.23 -8.02
C GLN A 70 -2.57 -16.01 -7.44
N ASN A 71 -2.35 -14.87 -6.77
CA ASN A 71 -1.04 -14.52 -6.22
C ASN A 71 -1.15 -13.51 -5.05
N ARG A 72 -0.98 -14.04 -3.82
CA ARG A 72 -1.04 -13.26 -2.58
C ARG A 72 -0.03 -12.10 -2.53
N TYR A 73 1.14 -12.25 -3.14
CA TYR A 73 2.17 -11.19 -3.14
C TYR A 73 1.80 -10.05 -4.08
N GLN A 74 1.29 -10.38 -5.28
CA GLN A 74 0.76 -9.38 -6.19
C GLN A 74 -0.39 -8.60 -5.56
N PHE A 75 -1.29 -9.30 -4.86
CA PHE A 75 -2.37 -8.67 -4.10
C PHE A 75 -1.83 -7.73 -3.01
N GLN A 76 -0.81 -8.14 -2.25
CA GLN A 76 -0.20 -7.30 -1.21
C GLN A 76 0.40 -6.02 -1.80
N TRP A 77 1.15 -6.13 -2.91
CA TRP A 77 1.73 -4.96 -3.58
C TRP A 77 0.67 -4.02 -4.14
N TRP A 78 -0.36 -4.57 -4.75
CA TRP A 78 -1.50 -3.79 -5.22
C TRP A 78 -2.23 -3.10 -4.07
N ALA A 79 -2.55 -3.82 -2.99
CA ALA A 79 -3.29 -3.29 -1.84
C ALA A 79 -2.50 -2.20 -1.09
N THR A 80 -1.18 -2.35 -0.92
CA THR A 80 -0.35 -1.31 -0.29
C THR A 80 -0.33 -0.01 -1.11
N ALA A 81 -0.38 -0.12 -2.44
CA ALA A 81 -0.40 1.06 -3.30
C ALA A 81 -1.71 1.84 -3.27
N LEU A 82 -2.84 1.23 -2.85
CA LEU A 82 -4.11 1.94 -2.70
C LEU A 82 -4.04 3.09 -1.69
N ILE A 83 -3.13 3.00 -0.73
CA ILE A 83 -2.89 4.02 0.30
C ILE A 83 -1.54 4.72 0.14
N ASP A 84 -0.93 4.70 -1.04
CA ASP A 84 0.40 5.25 -1.32
C ASP A 84 1.52 4.68 -0.42
N ALA A 85 1.33 3.50 0.18
CA ALA A 85 2.35 2.85 1.00
C ALA A 85 3.43 2.20 0.14
N ARG A 86 4.67 2.30 0.59
CA ARG A 86 5.82 1.64 -0.05
C ARG A 86 5.91 0.19 0.42
N PRO A 87 5.97 -0.80 -0.47
CA PRO A 87 6.17 -2.19 -0.10
C PRO A 87 7.43 -2.40 0.71
N TYR A 88 7.37 -3.28 1.71
CA TYR A 88 8.52 -3.65 2.53
C TYR A 88 9.37 -4.69 1.83
N GLY A 89 10.55 -4.30 1.36
CA GLY A 89 11.66 -5.13 0.92
C GLY A 89 11.35 -6.22 -0.12
N ASP A 90 12.41 -6.84 -0.62
CA ASP A 90 12.31 -8.13 -1.32
C ASP A 90 11.97 -9.23 -0.30
N LYS A 91 10.79 -9.85 -0.44
CA LYS A 91 10.38 -10.96 0.43
C LYS A 91 11.31 -12.16 0.24
N LYS A 92 12.36 -12.23 1.05
CA LYS A 92 13.16 -13.46 1.18
C LYS A 92 12.32 -14.51 1.90
N LYS A 93 12.23 -15.71 1.34
CA LYS A 93 11.64 -16.88 2.03
C LYS A 93 12.29 -17.02 3.41
N GLY A 94 11.52 -16.94 4.49
CA GLY A 94 11.98 -17.36 5.81
C GLY A 94 11.81 -16.39 6.97
N SER A 95 11.47 -15.12 6.76
CA SER A 95 11.23 -14.18 7.87
C SER A 95 9.96 -13.39 7.62
N ASP A 96 8.85 -13.82 8.23
CA ASP A 96 7.64 -13.01 8.28
C ASP A 96 7.81 -11.98 9.39
N THR A 97 8.18 -10.75 9.01
CA THR A 97 8.33 -9.63 9.96
C THR A 97 7.00 -9.05 10.39
N GLY A 98 5.89 -9.47 9.78
CA GLY A 98 4.56 -8.90 9.97
C GLY A 98 4.38 -7.53 9.29
N ILE A 99 5.32 -7.14 8.41
CA ILE A 99 5.31 -5.85 7.71
C ILE A 99 5.19 -6.11 6.21
N ASP A 100 4.14 -5.56 5.58
CA ASP A 100 3.93 -5.63 4.14
C ASP A 100 4.29 -4.31 3.44
N GLY A 101 4.30 -3.20 4.19
CA GLY A 101 4.69 -1.89 3.67
C GLY A 101 4.84 -0.84 4.75
N TYR A 102 5.35 0.31 4.33
CA TYR A 102 5.42 1.53 5.13
C TYR A 102 4.69 2.67 4.45
N LEU A 103 3.84 3.37 5.19
CA LEU A 103 3.31 4.67 4.81
C LEU A 103 4.08 5.74 5.56
N TYR A 104 4.82 6.59 4.82
CA TYR A 104 5.56 7.69 5.41
C TYR A 104 4.69 8.93 5.47
N TYR A 105 4.72 9.61 6.62
CA TYR A 105 4.03 10.89 6.81
C TYR A 105 4.93 11.86 7.56
N GLN A 106 4.73 13.14 7.30
CA GLN A 106 5.51 14.21 7.91
C GLN A 106 4.70 14.81 9.05
N GLU A 107 5.25 14.77 10.27
CA GLU A 107 4.61 15.35 11.45
C GLU A 107 4.96 16.84 11.60
N ASP A 108 6.22 17.17 11.30
CA ASP A 108 6.71 18.54 11.27
C ASP A 108 7.72 18.71 10.14
N GLN A 109 8.34 19.92 10.01
CA GLN A 109 9.31 20.18 8.94
C GLN A 109 10.59 19.30 9.02
N LYS A 110 10.84 18.63 10.15
CA LYS A 110 12.09 17.89 10.40
C LYS A 110 11.86 16.39 10.59
N THR A 111 10.66 15.97 11.01
CA THR A 111 10.38 14.59 11.42
C THR A 111 9.52 13.88 10.39
N ILE A 112 10.08 12.82 9.79
CA ILE A 112 9.33 11.89 8.95
C ILE A 112 9.04 10.66 9.78
N ASN A 113 7.76 10.40 10.03
CA ASN A 113 7.26 9.22 10.70
C ASN A 113 6.84 8.16 9.70
N LYS A 114 6.71 6.93 10.17
CA LYS A 114 6.21 5.80 9.37
C LYS A 114 5.04 5.14 10.08
N ALA A 115 4.01 4.80 9.32
CA ALA A 115 2.98 3.86 9.73
C ALA A 115 3.32 2.47 9.17
N ILE A 116 3.10 1.44 9.96
CA ILE A 116 3.29 0.04 9.56
C ILE A 116 2.04 -0.42 8.83
N VAL A 117 2.22 -1.04 7.66
CA VAL A 117 1.11 -1.62 6.89
C VAL A 117 1.23 -3.13 6.86
N SER A 118 0.15 -3.81 7.23
CA SER A 118 -0.02 -5.25 7.05
C SER A 118 -1.23 -5.54 6.16
N VAL A 119 -1.14 -6.55 5.30
CA VAL A 119 -2.17 -6.89 4.31
C VAL A 119 -2.61 -8.34 4.50
N LYS A 120 -3.91 -8.57 4.60
CA LYS A 120 -4.51 -9.89 4.73
C LYS A 120 -5.48 -10.17 3.58
N SER A 121 -5.09 -11.09 2.70
CA SER A 121 -5.92 -11.55 1.57
C SER A 121 -6.92 -12.63 1.96
N GLY A 122 -6.70 -13.33 3.07
CA GLY A 122 -7.58 -14.35 3.61
C GLY A 122 -8.62 -13.79 4.59
N LYS A 123 -9.15 -14.69 5.45
CA LYS A 123 -10.06 -14.30 6.54
C LYS A 123 -9.25 -13.67 7.67
N PRO A 124 -9.43 -12.40 7.96
CA PRO A 124 -8.69 -11.74 9.05
C PRO A 124 -9.22 -12.20 10.43
N SER A 125 -8.39 -12.09 11.45
CA SER A 125 -8.68 -12.51 12.83
C SER A 125 -8.22 -11.48 13.85
N VAL A 126 -8.64 -11.65 15.10
CA VAL A 126 -8.18 -10.83 16.23
C VAL A 126 -6.66 -10.95 16.43
N ASN A 127 -6.07 -12.12 16.12
CA ASN A 127 -4.62 -12.30 16.24
C ASN A 127 -3.85 -11.40 15.26
N ASP A 128 -4.38 -11.16 14.06
CA ASP A 128 -3.73 -10.22 13.11
C ASP A 128 -3.65 -8.80 13.68
N ILE A 129 -4.64 -8.39 14.49
CA ILE A 129 -4.63 -7.09 15.18
C ILE A 129 -3.59 -7.08 16.30
N ARG A 130 -3.49 -8.16 17.09
CA ARG A 130 -2.51 -8.28 18.18
C ARG A 130 -1.09 -8.30 17.61
N ASP A 131 -0.87 -9.08 16.56
CA ASP A 131 0.43 -9.17 15.88
C ASP A 131 0.86 -7.81 15.34
N LEU A 132 -0.03 -7.09 14.65
CA LEU A 132 0.26 -5.73 14.18
C LEU A 132 0.54 -4.79 15.37
N GLY A 133 -0.19 -4.93 16.48
CA GLY A 133 0.05 -4.18 17.71
C GLY A 133 1.46 -4.40 18.27
N HIS A 134 1.97 -5.62 18.26
CA HIS A 134 3.36 -5.94 18.66
C HIS A 134 4.39 -5.40 17.65
N VAL A 135 4.07 -5.45 16.36
CA VAL A 135 4.97 -4.94 15.31
C VAL A 135 5.15 -3.43 15.44
N ILE A 136 4.08 -2.65 15.64
CA ILE A 136 4.20 -1.19 15.82
C ILE A 136 5.03 -0.82 17.05
N GLU A 137 4.89 -1.56 18.16
CA GLU A 137 5.70 -1.36 19.37
C GLU A 137 7.18 -1.67 19.11
N ARG A 138 7.49 -2.82 18.47
CA ARG A 138 8.84 -3.21 18.09
C ARG A 138 9.52 -2.18 17.18
N GLU A 139 8.79 -1.69 16.20
CA GLU A 139 9.26 -0.74 15.18
C GLU A 139 9.22 0.72 15.65
N LYS A 140 8.73 0.97 16.86
CA LYS A 140 8.51 2.31 17.43
C LYS A 140 7.69 3.20 16.49
N SER A 141 6.63 2.62 15.91
CA SER A 141 5.71 3.31 15.03
C SER A 141 4.47 3.74 15.81
N GLU A 142 3.94 4.92 15.51
CA GLU A 142 2.74 5.43 16.17
C GLU A 142 1.45 4.84 15.60
N ILE A 143 1.47 4.44 14.32
CA ILE A 143 0.29 3.98 13.60
C ILE A 143 0.56 2.63 12.92
N GLY A 144 -0.41 1.73 13.04
CA GLY A 144 -0.49 0.49 12.28
C GLY A 144 -1.78 0.45 11.45
N ILE A 145 -1.66 0.03 10.21
CA ILE A 145 -2.77 -0.09 9.26
C ILE A 145 -2.88 -1.54 8.82
N LEU A 146 -4.03 -2.16 9.09
CA LEU A 146 -4.36 -3.49 8.58
C LEU A 146 -5.29 -3.35 7.37
N ILE A 147 -4.82 -3.73 6.18
CA ILE A 147 -5.66 -3.79 4.97
C ILE A 147 -6.23 -5.20 4.84
N THR A 148 -7.55 -5.31 4.70
CA THR A 148 -8.25 -6.60 4.62
C THR A 148 -9.12 -6.71 3.38
N LEU A 149 -9.12 -7.90 2.76
CA LEU A 149 -10.03 -8.22 1.66
C LEU A 149 -11.46 -8.47 2.16
N SER A 150 -11.58 -9.07 3.34
CA SER A 150 -12.86 -9.35 3.99
C SER A 150 -13.15 -8.35 5.11
N PRO A 151 -14.43 -8.01 5.38
CA PRO A 151 -14.78 -7.10 6.46
C PRO A 151 -14.26 -7.56 7.83
N PRO A 152 -13.79 -6.64 8.68
CA PRO A 152 -13.36 -6.97 10.02
C PRO A 152 -14.55 -7.38 10.91
N THR A 153 -14.31 -8.30 11.85
CA THR A 153 -15.29 -8.68 12.86
C THR A 153 -15.42 -7.60 13.93
N LYS A 154 -16.50 -7.68 14.72
CA LYS A 154 -16.68 -6.79 15.88
C LYS A 154 -15.52 -6.89 16.85
N ASP A 155 -15.10 -8.11 17.18
CA ASP A 155 -13.99 -8.36 18.12
C ASP A 155 -12.67 -7.76 17.62
N MET A 156 -12.41 -7.77 16.31
CA MET A 156 -11.24 -7.12 15.73
C MET A 156 -11.26 -5.60 15.92
N LYS A 157 -12.42 -4.97 15.73
CA LYS A 157 -12.58 -3.53 15.94
C LYS A 157 -12.40 -3.16 17.41
N GLU A 158 -12.96 -3.95 18.32
CA GLU A 158 -12.80 -3.77 19.77
C GLU A 158 -11.33 -3.94 20.19
N GLU A 159 -10.64 -4.95 19.65
CA GLU A 159 -9.22 -5.18 19.94
C GLU A 159 -8.34 -4.04 19.42
N ALA A 160 -8.60 -3.54 18.22
CA ALA A 160 -7.88 -2.40 17.65
C ALA A 160 -8.07 -1.13 18.50
N ALA A 161 -9.30 -0.88 18.99
CA ALA A 161 -9.61 0.27 19.83
C ALA A 161 -8.85 0.27 21.18
N LYS A 162 -8.51 -0.91 21.73
CA LYS A 162 -7.73 -1.03 22.98
C LYS A 162 -6.32 -0.44 22.87
N LYS A 163 -5.76 -0.34 21.68
CA LYS A 163 -4.43 0.27 21.47
C LYS A 163 -4.43 1.80 21.61
N GLY A 164 -5.64 2.40 21.72
CA GLY A 164 -5.80 3.83 21.95
C GLY A 164 -5.54 4.68 20.71
N PHE A 165 -5.13 5.91 20.96
CA PHE A 165 -5.05 6.94 19.94
C PHE A 165 -3.66 7.56 19.88
N TYR A 166 -3.31 8.07 18.70
CA TYR A 166 -2.18 8.92 18.42
C TYR A 166 -2.69 10.34 18.15
N GLU A 167 -2.11 11.32 18.79
CA GLU A 167 -2.42 12.73 18.59
C GLU A 167 -1.33 13.38 17.73
N SER A 168 -1.72 13.82 16.54
CA SER A 168 -0.82 14.57 15.65
C SER A 168 -0.69 16.00 16.15
N GLN A 169 0.51 16.40 16.50
CA GLN A 169 0.81 17.75 16.99
C GLN A 169 0.64 18.79 15.89
N THR A 170 0.94 18.44 14.66
CA THR A 170 0.86 19.34 13.50
C THR A 170 -0.56 19.50 12.99
N LEU A 171 -1.31 18.41 12.88
CA LEU A 171 -2.67 18.44 12.37
C LEU A 171 -3.71 18.79 13.45
N HIS A 172 -3.35 18.77 14.73
CA HIS A 172 -4.26 18.90 15.87
C HIS A 172 -5.44 17.93 15.78
N LYS A 173 -5.16 16.68 15.35
CA LYS A 173 -6.15 15.62 15.15
C LYS A 173 -5.73 14.36 15.87
N ILE A 174 -6.73 13.60 16.28
CA ILE A 174 -6.57 12.32 16.96
C ILE A 174 -6.88 11.20 15.96
N PHE A 175 -5.97 10.22 15.85
CA PHE A 175 -6.09 9.07 14.98
C PHE A 175 -6.03 7.78 15.81
N PRO A 176 -6.81 6.73 15.51
CA PRO A 176 -6.61 5.42 16.13
C PRO A 176 -5.19 4.91 15.85
N LYS A 177 -4.50 4.36 16.86
CA LYS A 177 -3.17 3.76 16.68
C LYS A 177 -3.23 2.54 15.77
N LEU A 178 -4.31 1.75 15.83
CA LEU A 178 -4.57 0.66 14.89
C LEU A 178 -5.80 0.98 14.04
N GLN A 179 -5.59 1.00 12.74
CA GLN A 179 -6.64 1.26 11.74
C GLN A 179 -6.87 0.00 10.90
N ILE A 180 -8.13 -0.31 10.64
CA ILE A 180 -8.50 -1.44 9.77
C ILE A 180 -9.20 -0.84 8.56
N LEU A 181 -8.60 -1.03 7.38
CA LEU A 181 -9.16 -0.61 6.10
C LEU A 181 -9.61 -1.84 5.31
N THR A 182 -10.72 -1.72 4.62
CA THR A 182 -11.17 -2.75 3.69
C THR A 182 -10.94 -2.30 2.25
N ILE A 183 -10.78 -3.26 1.32
CA ILE A 183 -10.61 -2.93 -0.11
C ILE A 183 -11.81 -2.15 -0.70
N LYS A 184 -12.94 -2.11 0.01
CA LYS A 184 -14.13 -1.34 -0.41
C LYS A 184 -14.06 0.14 -0.02
N GLU A 185 -13.24 0.49 0.94
CA GLU A 185 -13.05 1.86 1.44
C GLU A 185 -11.96 2.57 0.66
#